data_4cb037107b11791373f07ad9830e2c21
#
_entry.id   4cb037107b11791373f07ad9830e2c21
#
_cell.length_a   1.000
_cell.length_b   1.000
_cell.length_c   1.000
_cell.angle_alpha   90.00
_cell.angle_beta   90.00
_cell.angle_gamma   90.00
#
_symmetry.space_group_name_H-M   'P 1'
#
loop_
_entity.id
_entity.type
_entity.pdbx_description
1 polymer ?
#
loop_
_entity_poly.entity_id
_entity_poly.type
_entity_poly.pdbx_seq_one_letter_code
_entity_poly.pdbx_strand_id
1 'polypeptide(L)'
;SRVSRELRTPQNRGNISRGEYAVTRVDVAVHVDCGSSEHAQALMMALREYIVSNAGDVSLYGLETGYIGQGSKRRTLKWYRKGIELKKKGRAIPPHVHGCEYLTKVADRLVRFELTLRGKELARLGLTSPMAWTEGVAKKHLLPWLFKLKQAEGVLPDANGINRLSPVMQNKLRLWLLGDVLAFSRGVSKDAYRDARKKVKTATGLDIE
;
A
#
# COMPACT_ATOMS: atom_id res chain seq x y z
N SER A 1 1.26 -25.53 -12.12
CA SER A 1 1.75 -24.36 -11.37
C SER A 1 2.64 -23.50 -12.28
N ARG A 2 2.59 -22.18 -12.16
CA ARG A 2 3.38 -21.23 -12.98
C ARG A 2 4.90 -21.46 -12.87
N VAL A 3 5.38 -21.92 -11.74
CA VAL A 3 6.81 -22.22 -11.49
C VAL A 3 7.34 -23.31 -12.42
N SER A 4 6.51 -24.30 -12.76
CA SER A 4 6.94 -25.41 -13.63
C SER A 4 7.09 -25.06 -15.10
N ARG A 5 6.56 -23.93 -15.56
CA ARG A 5 6.65 -23.50 -16.97
C ARG A 5 7.91 -22.72 -17.31
N GLU A 6 8.48 -22.00 -16.34
CA GLU A 6 9.70 -21.20 -16.55
C GLU A 6 11.00 -22.00 -16.39
N LEU A 7 10.92 -23.19 -15.78
CA LEU A 7 12.06 -24.08 -15.57
C LEU A 7 12.17 -25.12 -16.67
N ARG A 8 12.26 -24.67 -17.93
CA ARG A 8 12.21 -25.57 -19.11
C ARG A 8 13.51 -26.30 -19.43
N THR A 9 14.62 -26.00 -18.77
CA THR A 9 15.85 -26.75 -19.01
C THR A 9 15.94 -27.98 -18.11
N PRO A 10 16.36 -29.15 -18.62
CA PRO A 10 16.52 -30.37 -17.82
C PRO A 10 17.43 -30.17 -16.60
N GLN A 11 18.45 -29.31 -16.72
CA GLN A 11 19.39 -28.97 -15.65
C GLN A 11 18.69 -28.27 -14.46
N ASN A 12 17.77 -27.33 -14.75
CA ASN A 12 17.07 -26.61 -13.69
C ASN A 12 16.09 -27.53 -12.93
N ARG A 13 15.51 -28.53 -13.58
CA ARG A 13 14.64 -29.51 -12.92
C ARG A 13 15.41 -30.41 -11.94
N GLY A 14 16.60 -30.83 -12.32
CA GLY A 14 17.47 -31.66 -11.46
C GLY A 14 17.90 -30.92 -10.19
N ASN A 15 18.24 -29.63 -10.32
CA ASN A 15 18.64 -28.78 -9.19
C ASN A 15 17.49 -28.52 -8.22
N ILE A 16 16.26 -28.36 -8.71
CA ILE A 16 15.07 -28.21 -7.86
C ILE A 16 14.80 -29.46 -7.03
N SER A 17 14.83 -30.63 -7.66
CA SER A 17 14.58 -31.89 -6.97
C SER A 17 15.66 -32.25 -5.94
N ARG A 18 16.89 -31.74 -6.11
CA ARG A 18 17.99 -31.90 -5.13
C ARG A 18 18.04 -30.80 -4.07
N GLY A 19 17.18 -29.79 -4.16
CA GLY A 19 17.26 -28.62 -3.28
C GLY A 19 18.45 -27.68 -3.54
N GLU A 20 19.16 -27.86 -4.67
CA GLU A 20 20.39 -27.13 -5.05
C GLU A 20 20.09 -25.82 -5.77
N TYR A 21 19.14 -25.04 -5.25
CA TYR A 21 18.81 -23.74 -5.83
C TYR A 21 18.67 -22.67 -4.76
N ALA A 22 19.08 -21.47 -5.13
CA ALA A 22 18.97 -20.32 -4.26
C ALA A 22 17.80 -19.43 -4.69
N VAL A 23 17.03 -18.98 -3.71
CA VAL A 23 15.99 -17.97 -3.91
C VAL A 23 16.67 -16.62 -4.09
N THR A 24 16.38 -15.97 -5.22
CA THR A 24 16.93 -14.65 -5.55
C THR A 24 15.96 -13.52 -5.30
N ARG A 25 14.67 -13.82 -5.14
CA ARG A 25 13.61 -12.86 -4.80
C ARG A 25 12.49 -13.55 -4.04
N VAL A 26 12.01 -12.86 -3.01
CA VAL A 26 10.79 -13.22 -2.28
C VAL A 26 9.93 -11.97 -2.14
N ASP A 27 8.66 -12.10 -2.43
CA ASP A 27 7.64 -11.09 -2.18
C ASP A 27 6.74 -11.56 -1.04
N VAL A 28 6.83 -10.92 0.12
CA VAL A 28 5.96 -11.16 1.28
C VAL A 28 4.84 -10.15 1.24
N ALA A 29 3.60 -10.60 1.24
CA ALA A 29 2.47 -9.71 1.08
C ALA A 29 1.35 -9.97 2.09
N VAL A 30 0.65 -8.88 2.45
CA VAL A 30 -0.57 -8.91 3.25
C VAL A 30 -1.62 -7.99 2.63
N HIS A 31 -2.88 -8.32 2.82
CA HIS A 31 -4.01 -7.47 2.49
C HIS A 31 -4.64 -6.94 3.78
N VAL A 32 -4.89 -5.63 3.80
CA VAL A 32 -5.69 -4.98 4.82
C VAL A 32 -7.07 -4.76 4.22
N ASP A 33 -8.09 -5.36 4.82
CA ASP A 33 -9.50 -5.11 4.46
C ASP A 33 -9.96 -3.85 5.20
N CYS A 34 -10.21 -2.80 4.46
CA CYS A 34 -10.66 -1.52 4.99
C CYS A 34 -12.20 -1.43 5.13
N GLY A 35 -12.93 -2.51 4.79
CA GLY A 35 -14.40 -2.55 4.84
C GLY A 35 -15.07 -1.86 3.66
N SER A 36 -14.53 -0.74 3.14
CA SER A 36 -15.05 -0.04 1.97
C SER A 36 -13.94 0.52 1.08
N SER A 37 -14.30 0.90 -0.15
CA SER A 37 -13.41 1.56 -1.11
C SER A 37 -12.95 2.93 -0.61
N GLU A 38 -13.84 3.66 0.06
CA GLU A 38 -13.59 4.97 0.65
C GLU A 38 -12.57 4.87 1.79
N HIS A 39 -12.73 3.90 2.68
CA HIS A 39 -11.76 3.65 3.75
C HIS A 39 -10.41 3.20 3.21
N ALA A 40 -10.38 2.36 2.16
CA ALA A 40 -9.14 1.99 1.50
C ALA A 40 -8.43 3.23 0.90
N GLN A 41 -9.19 4.17 0.35
CA GLN A 41 -8.64 5.43 -0.15
C GLN A 41 -8.13 6.32 0.98
N ALA A 42 -8.88 6.47 2.07
CA ALA A 42 -8.47 7.23 3.24
C ALA A 42 -7.16 6.69 3.83
N LEU A 43 -7.03 5.35 3.94
CA LEU A 43 -5.78 4.72 4.37
C LEU A 43 -4.60 5.06 3.45
N MET A 44 -4.80 5.01 2.11
CA MET A 44 -3.74 5.36 1.15
C MET A 44 -3.26 6.80 1.31
N MET A 45 -4.16 7.71 1.64
CA MET A 45 -3.85 9.12 1.84
C MET A 45 -3.11 9.35 3.16
N ALA A 46 -3.58 8.75 4.25
CA ALA A 46 -2.89 8.79 5.54
C ALA A 46 -1.46 8.22 5.43
N LEU A 47 -1.30 7.12 4.71
CA LEU A 47 0.02 6.54 4.43
C LEU A 47 0.90 7.49 3.63
N ARG A 48 0.35 8.18 2.62
CA ARG A 48 1.10 9.15 1.83
C ARG A 48 1.64 10.26 2.71
N GLU A 49 0.80 10.90 3.51
CA GLU A 49 1.20 12.01 4.38
C GLU A 49 2.23 11.59 5.41
N TYR A 50 1.97 10.49 6.10
CA TYR A 50 2.89 9.96 7.11
C TYR A 50 4.25 9.62 6.51
N ILE A 51 4.28 8.97 5.36
CA ILE A 51 5.52 8.48 4.75
C ILE A 51 6.32 9.62 4.14
N VAL A 52 5.68 10.60 3.49
CA VAL A 52 6.36 11.79 2.97
C VAL A 52 7.03 12.56 4.11
N SER A 53 6.40 12.62 5.28
CA SER A 53 6.94 13.32 6.45
C SER A 53 8.06 12.56 7.17
N ASN A 54 8.14 11.22 7.03
CA ASN A 54 8.96 10.36 7.91
C ASN A 54 9.91 9.39 7.18
N ALA A 55 9.86 9.29 5.86
CA ALA A 55 10.68 8.34 5.10
C ALA A 55 11.47 9.05 3.99
N GLY A 56 12.80 8.81 3.95
CA GLY A 56 13.72 9.53 3.05
C GLY A 56 13.72 9.08 1.58
N ASP A 57 13.29 7.85 1.25
CA ASP A 57 13.32 7.29 -0.12
C ASP A 57 11.94 6.78 -0.50
N VAL A 58 11.08 7.73 -0.85
CA VAL A 58 9.67 7.47 -1.19
C VAL A 58 9.40 7.82 -2.62
N SER A 59 8.69 6.93 -3.31
CA SER A 59 8.12 7.18 -4.64
C SER A 59 6.61 6.99 -4.59
N LEU A 60 5.86 7.99 -5.01
CA LEU A 60 4.39 7.99 -5.01
C LEU A 60 3.87 8.10 -6.44
N TYR A 61 2.92 7.25 -6.79
CA TYR A 61 2.25 7.24 -8.10
C TYR A 61 0.77 7.48 -7.91
N GLY A 62 0.38 8.74 -8.07
CA GLY A 62 -0.97 9.20 -7.76
C GLY A 62 -1.34 8.92 -6.29
N LEU A 63 -2.61 8.62 -6.06
CA LEU A 63 -3.12 8.15 -4.75
C LEU A 63 -3.22 6.62 -4.66
N GLU A 64 -2.71 5.90 -5.66
CA GLU A 64 -3.02 4.48 -5.84
C GLU A 64 -1.88 3.55 -5.41
N THR A 65 -0.65 4.05 -5.47
CA THR A 65 0.54 3.22 -5.25
C THR A 65 1.66 4.04 -4.62
N GLY A 66 2.31 3.48 -3.62
CA GLY A 66 3.51 4.06 -3.05
C GLY A 66 4.60 3.00 -2.83
N TYR A 67 5.82 3.49 -2.73
CA TYR A 67 7.02 2.68 -2.51
C TYR A 67 7.94 3.35 -1.48
N ILE A 68 8.63 2.51 -0.71
CA ILE A 68 9.85 2.89 0.00
C ILE A 68 10.98 2.05 -0.59
N GLY A 69 12.07 2.70 -1.01
CA GLY A 69 13.23 2.03 -1.60
C GLY A 69 12.96 1.44 -2.99
N GLN A 70 12.22 2.12 -3.87
CA GLN A 70 11.85 1.61 -5.18
C GLN A 70 13.06 1.19 -6.04
N GLY A 71 14.14 1.95 -6.02
CA GLY A 71 15.40 1.65 -6.72
C GLY A 71 16.33 0.69 -5.99
N SER A 72 16.00 0.25 -4.80
CA SER A 72 16.88 -0.57 -3.96
C SER A 72 17.15 -1.94 -4.57
N LYS A 73 18.43 -2.33 -4.61
CA LYS A 73 18.88 -3.67 -4.99
C LYS A 73 18.75 -4.70 -3.86
N ARG A 74 18.25 -4.29 -2.69
CA ARG A 74 18.11 -5.14 -1.51
C ARG A 74 16.66 -5.43 -1.18
N ARG A 75 15.88 -4.38 -0.88
CA ARG A 75 14.50 -4.50 -0.41
C ARG A 75 13.66 -3.31 -0.85
N THR A 76 12.37 -3.55 -1.07
CA THR A 76 11.40 -2.52 -1.42
C THR A 76 10.09 -2.83 -0.70
N LEU A 77 9.51 -1.86 -0.02
CA LEU A 77 8.12 -1.93 0.41
C LEU A 77 7.26 -1.22 -0.63
N LYS A 78 6.22 -1.89 -1.08
CA LYS A 78 5.18 -1.35 -1.96
C LYS A 78 3.83 -1.47 -1.27
N TRP A 79 2.97 -0.48 -1.43
CA TRP A 79 1.57 -0.58 -1.06
C TRP A 79 0.69 -0.01 -2.16
N TYR A 80 -0.51 -0.58 -2.32
CA TYR A 80 -1.40 -0.17 -3.38
C TYR A 80 -2.84 -0.67 -3.17
N ARG A 81 -3.80 0.04 -3.79
CA ARG A 81 -5.20 -0.37 -3.84
C ARG A 81 -5.38 -1.54 -4.78
N LYS A 82 -5.82 -2.68 -4.25
CA LYS A 82 -5.92 -3.93 -5.04
C LYS A 82 -6.96 -3.84 -6.14
N GLY A 83 -8.11 -3.22 -5.88
CA GLY A 83 -9.15 -3.04 -6.90
C GLY A 83 -8.71 -2.19 -8.08
N ILE A 84 -7.95 -1.11 -7.83
CA ILE A 84 -7.41 -0.28 -8.92
C ILE A 84 -6.37 -1.06 -9.73
N GLU A 85 -5.55 -1.88 -9.08
CA GLU A 85 -4.59 -2.72 -9.80
C GLU A 85 -5.28 -3.71 -10.73
N LEU A 86 -6.39 -4.31 -10.31
CA LEU A 86 -7.16 -5.25 -11.13
C LEU A 86 -7.84 -4.59 -12.34
N LYS A 87 -8.10 -3.28 -12.29
CA LYS A 87 -8.66 -2.52 -13.43
C LYS A 87 -7.63 -2.21 -14.52
N LYS A 88 -6.32 -2.42 -14.25
CA LYS A 88 -5.26 -2.22 -15.24
C LYS A 88 -5.30 -3.33 -16.31
N LYS A 89 -4.98 -2.95 -17.56
CA LYS A 89 -4.97 -3.88 -18.72
C LYS A 89 -4.18 -5.16 -18.40
N GLY A 90 -4.78 -6.30 -18.64
CA GLY A 90 -4.17 -7.64 -18.43
C GLY A 90 -4.10 -8.10 -16.98
N ARG A 91 -4.71 -7.38 -16.02
CA ARG A 91 -4.71 -7.75 -14.59
C ARG A 91 -6.11 -8.06 -14.04
N ALA A 92 -7.15 -7.83 -14.84
CA ALA A 92 -8.51 -8.17 -14.45
C ALA A 92 -8.65 -9.68 -14.15
N ILE A 93 -9.52 -10.00 -13.19
CA ILE A 93 -9.88 -11.39 -12.93
C ILE A 93 -10.64 -11.89 -14.18
N PRO A 94 -10.21 -13.00 -14.79
CA PRO A 94 -10.90 -13.50 -15.97
C PRO A 94 -12.38 -13.82 -15.67
N PRO A 95 -13.32 -13.50 -16.58
CA PRO A 95 -14.76 -13.67 -16.33
C PRO A 95 -15.19 -15.12 -16.00
N HIS A 96 -14.42 -16.10 -16.49
CA HIS A 96 -14.69 -17.51 -16.22
C HIS A 96 -14.29 -17.98 -14.81
N VAL A 97 -13.62 -17.13 -14.03
CA VAL A 97 -13.28 -17.46 -12.64
C VAL A 97 -14.57 -17.35 -11.81
N HIS A 98 -14.91 -18.43 -11.12
CA HIS A 98 -16.06 -18.46 -10.24
C HIS A 98 -15.96 -17.37 -9.17
N GLY A 99 -17.03 -16.60 -9.00
CA GLY A 99 -17.07 -15.48 -8.05
C GLY A 99 -16.28 -14.24 -8.49
N CYS A 100 -15.94 -14.09 -9.79
CA CYS A 100 -15.19 -12.96 -10.33
C CYS A 100 -15.72 -11.60 -9.86
N GLU A 101 -17.05 -11.40 -9.90
CA GLU A 101 -17.68 -10.14 -9.44
C GLU A 101 -17.50 -9.92 -7.94
N TYR A 102 -17.68 -10.97 -7.14
CA TYR A 102 -17.46 -10.91 -5.69
C TYR A 102 -16.01 -10.58 -5.37
N LEU A 103 -15.06 -11.26 -6.00
CA LEU A 103 -13.62 -11.01 -5.82
C LEU A 103 -13.23 -9.58 -6.23
N THR A 104 -13.84 -9.04 -7.27
CA THR A 104 -13.62 -7.66 -7.72
C THR A 104 -14.13 -6.66 -6.69
N LYS A 105 -15.34 -6.87 -6.15
CA LYS A 105 -15.91 -6.04 -5.07
C LYS A 105 -15.06 -6.08 -3.80
N VAL A 106 -14.61 -7.28 -3.42
CA VAL A 106 -13.70 -7.44 -2.26
C VAL A 106 -12.38 -6.70 -2.52
N ALA A 107 -11.81 -6.80 -3.72
CA ALA A 107 -10.55 -6.14 -4.06
C ALA A 107 -10.63 -4.61 -3.97
N ASP A 108 -11.78 -3.99 -4.24
CA ASP A 108 -11.94 -2.54 -4.18
C ASP A 108 -11.74 -1.96 -2.76
N ARG A 109 -11.98 -2.76 -1.71
CA ARG A 109 -11.78 -2.37 -0.31
C ARG A 109 -10.43 -2.80 0.27
N LEU A 110 -9.57 -3.47 -0.53
CA LEU A 110 -8.29 -3.98 -0.07
C LEU A 110 -7.14 -3.02 -0.39
N VAL A 111 -6.31 -2.77 0.62
CA VAL A 111 -4.96 -2.23 0.46
C VAL A 111 -3.97 -3.36 0.63
N ARG A 112 -3.11 -3.59 -0.38
CA ARG A 112 -2.06 -4.60 -0.34
C ARG A 112 -0.72 -3.95 -0.01
N PHE A 113 -0.05 -4.53 0.97
CA PHE A 113 1.35 -4.25 1.30
C PHE A 113 2.21 -5.42 0.81
N GLU A 114 3.34 -5.12 0.19
CA GLU A 114 4.21 -6.10 -0.43
C GLU A 114 5.67 -5.73 -0.18
N LEU A 115 6.35 -6.53 0.64
CA LEU A 115 7.77 -6.41 0.90
C LEU A 115 8.53 -7.33 -0.05
N THR A 116 9.27 -6.74 -0.98
CA THR A 116 10.20 -7.47 -1.86
C THR A 116 11.57 -7.55 -1.19
N LEU A 117 12.09 -8.75 -1.00
CA LEU A 117 13.48 -9.03 -0.60
C LEU A 117 14.22 -9.61 -1.80
N ARG A 118 15.39 -9.04 -2.13
CA ARG A 118 16.21 -9.45 -3.28
C ARG A 118 17.45 -10.20 -2.84
N GLY A 119 18.14 -10.88 -3.76
CA GLY A 119 19.24 -11.79 -3.50
C GLY A 119 20.29 -11.28 -2.51
N LYS A 120 20.74 -10.02 -2.62
CA LYS A 120 21.70 -9.43 -1.66
C LYS A 120 21.15 -9.37 -0.24
N GLU A 121 19.88 -9.07 -0.08
CA GLU A 121 19.22 -9.02 1.23
C GLU A 121 18.94 -10.42 1.75
N LEU A 122 18.49 -11.32 0.88
CA LEU A 122 18.27 -12.73 1.22
C LEU A 122 19.54 -13.41 1.70
N ALA A 123 20.68 -13.18 1.03
CA ALA A 123 21.99 -13.69 1.45
C ALA A 123 22.39 -13.15 2.83
N ARG A 124 22.25 -11.82 3.05
CA ARG A 124 22.56 -11.18 4.35
C ARG A 124 21.72 -11.75 5.49
N LEU A 125 20.48 -12.16 5.21
CA LEU A 125 19.53 -12.70 6.19
C LEU A 125 19.63 -14.22 6.36
N GLY A 126 20.45 -14.92 5.54
CA GLY A 126 20.50 -16.39 5.53
C GLY A 126 19.23 -17.05 4.95
N LEU A 127 18.48 -16.34 4.11
CA LEU A 127 17.16 -16.74 3.59
C LEU A 127 17.18 -17.12 2.11
N THR A 128 18.31 -17.58 1.60
CA THR A 128 18.47 -18.02 0.21
C THR A 128 17.91 -19.43 -0.03
N SER A 129 17.77 -20.25 1.02
CA SER A 129 17.12 -21.55 0.92
C SER A 129 15.59 -21.43 0.98
N PRO A 130 14.84 -22.08 0.09
CA PRO A 130 13.37 -22.14 0.19
C PRO A 130 12.88 -22.73 1.50
N MET A 131 13.64 -23.69 2.05
CA MET A 131 13.30 -24.36 3.31
C MET A 131 13.41 -23.44 4.54
N ALA A 132 14.12 -22.30 4.42
CA ALA A 132 14.19 -21.30 5.48
C ALA A 132 12.90 -20.47 5.59
N TRP A 133 12.00 -20.54 4.62
CA TRP A 133 10.79 -19.75 4.57
C TRP A 133 9.62 -20.44 5.24
N THR A 134 9.20 -19.89 6.36
CA THR A 134 7.99 -20.24 7.09
C THR A 134 7.10 -19.01 7.23
N GLU A 135 5.85 -19.17 7.62
CA GLU A 135 4.95 -18.08 7.94
C GLU A 135 5.54 -17.16 9.00
N GLY A 136 6.19 -17.71 10.04
CA GLY A 136 6.84 -16.96 11.08
C GLY A 136 7.99 -16.08 10.57
N VAL A 137 8.81 -16.60 9.64
CA VAL A 137 9.88 -15.84 8.98
C VAL A 137 9.30 -14.72 8.13
N ALA A 138 8.27 -14.99 7.34
CA ALA A 138 7.60 -13.99 6.53
C ALA A 138 7.04 -12.84 7.40
N LYS A 139 6.33 -13.18 8.48
CA LYS A 139 5.79 -12.20 9.45
C LYS A 139 6.91 -11.38 10.10
N LYS A 140 8.00 -12.02 10.55
CA LYS A 140 9.15 -11.35 11.17
C LYS A 140 9.73 -10.24 10.30
N HIS A 141 9.74 -10.40 8.99
CA HIS A 141 10.29 -9.40 8.08
C HIS A 141 9.28 -8.34 7.64
N LEU A 142 7.99 -8.67 7.52
CA LEU A 142 6.97 -7.74 7.08
C LEU A 142 6.42 -6.86 8.22
N LEU A 143 6.15 -7.45 9.40
CA LEU A 143 5.48 -6.74 10.50
C LEU A 143 6.22 -5.46 10.96
N PRO A 144 7.55 -5.40 11.06
CA PRO A 144 8.22 -4.16 11.46
C PRO A 144 7.92 -2.98 10.52
N TRP A 145 7.68 -3.24 9.24
CA TRP A 145 7.27 -2.22 8.28
C TRP A 145 5.83 -1.77 8.51
N LEU A 146 4.93 -2.71 8.78
CA LEU A 146 3.54 -2.41 9.08
C LEU A 146 3.40 -1.67 10.41
N PHE A 147 4.17 -2.03 11.44
CA PHE A 147 4.17 -1.31 12.71
C PHE A 147 4.66 0.13 12.59
N LYS A 148 5.67 0.40 11.74
CA LYS A 148 6.06 1.77 11.42
C LYS A 148 4.92 2.54 10.76
N LEU A 149 4.16 1.88 9.88
CA LEU A 149 3.01 2.49 9.21
C LEU A 149 1.78 2.61 10.12
N LYS A 150 1.68 1.81 11.19
CA LYS A 150 0.60 1.91 12.18
C LYS A 150 0.56 3.27 12.88
N GLN A 151 1.69 3.94 12.99
CA GLN A 151 1.74 5.31 13.50
C GLN A 151 0.97 6.30 12.61
N ALA A 152 0.67 5.92 11.36
CA ALA A 152 -0.23 6.68 10.47
C ALA A 152 -1.72 6.55 10.86
N GLU A 153 -2.10 5.61 11.72
CA GLU A 153 -3.50 5.48 12.19
C GLU A 153 -3.98 6.76 12.92
N GLY A 154 -3.06 7.50 13.57
CA GLY A 154 -3.38 8.80 14.15
C GLY A 154 -3.69 9.91 13.14
N VAL A 155 -3.50 9.64 11.85
CA VAL A 155 -3.73 10.56 10.72
C VAL A 155 -5.03 10.23 9.96
N LEU A 156 -5.67 9.06 10.26
CA LEU A 156 -6.98 8.76 9.69
C LEU A 156 -8.02 9.76 10.24
N PRO A 157 -8.80 10.42 9.36
CA PRO A 157 -9.80 11.35 9.83
C PRO A 157 -10.80 10.62 10.73
N ASP A 158 -11.02 11.15 11.93
CA ASP A 158 -12.12 10.71 12.75
C ASP A 158 -13.43 10.91 11.98
N ALA A 159 -14.13 9.81 11.66
CA ALA A 159 -15.39 9.86 10.94
C ALA A 159 -16.44 10.74 11.67
N ASN A 160 -16.45 10.72 13.00
CA ASN A 160 -17.28 11.61 13.82
C ASN A 160 -16.81 13.07 13.72
N GLY A 161 -15.50 13.28 13.60
CA GLY A 161 -14.90 14.59 13.41
C GLY A 161 -15.29 15.22 12.06
N ILE A 162 -15.35 14.41 10.99
CA ILE A 162 -15.82 14.88 9.68
C ILE A 162 -17.25 15.43 9.78
N ASN A 163 -18.13 14.73 10.51
CA ASN A 163 -19.53 15.13 10.68
C ASN A 163 -19.69 16.44 11.49
N ARG A 164 -18.66 16.87 12.24
CA ARG A 164 -18.64 18.16 12.95
C ARG A 164 -18.27 19.34 12.04
N LEU A 165 -17.75 19.07 10.84
CA LEU A 165 -17.46 20.11 9.86
C LEU A 165 -18.73 20.54 9.15
N SER A 166 -18.78 21.81 8.72
CA SER A 166 -19.88 22.26 7.85
C SER A 166 -19.91 21.49 6.54
N PRO A 167 -21.07 21.35 5.87
CA PRO A 167 -21.17 20.61 4.60
C PRO A 167 -20.18 21.09 3.52
N VAL A 168 -19.93 22.39 3.46
CA VAL A 168 -18.94 22.98 2.54
C VAL A 168 -17.53 22.48 2.87
N MET A 169 -17.16 22.45 4.15
CA MET A 169 -15.85 21.97 4.57
C MET A 169 -15.71 20.46 4.41
N GLN A 170 -16.78 19.68 4.65
CA GLN A 170 -16.80 18.25 4.37
C GLN A 170 -16.55 17.98 2.88
N ASN A 171 -17.20 18.75 1.98
CA ASN A 171 -16.99 18.60 0.54
C ASN A 171 -15.56 18.99 0.13
N LYS A 172 -15.03 20.10 0.64
CA LYS A 172 -13.64 20.50 0.42
C LYS A 172 -12.66 19.44 0.94
N LEU A 173 -12.92 18.87 2.12
CA LEU A 173 -12.10 17.80 2.67
C LEU A 173 -12.18 16.55 1.79
N ARG A 174 -13.35 16.18 1.27
CA ARG A 174 -13.48 15.07 0.29
C ARG A 174 -12.66 15.33 -0.96
N LEU A 175 -12.72 16.53 -1.54
CA LEU A 175 -11.94 16.89 -2.72
C LEU A 175 -10.45 16.84 -2.44
N TRP A 176 -10.01 17.36 -1.30
CA TRP A 176 -8.62 17.29 -0.87
C TRP A 176 -8.18 15.85 -0.66
N LEU A 177 -8.99 15.05 0.02
CA LEU A 177 -8.82 13.61 0.17
C LEU A 177 -8.80 12.87 -1.19
N LEU A 178 -9.41 13.38 -2.24
CA LEU A 178 -9.36 12.88 -3.61
C LEU A 178 -8.13 13.39 -4.40
N GLY A 179 -7.25 14.19 -3.76
CA GLY A 179 -6.00 14.68 -4.34
C GLY A 179 -6.06 16.09 -4.91
N ASP A 180 -7.17 16.82 -4.77
CA ASP A 180 -7.23 18.25 -5.07
C ASP A 180 -6.58 19.04 -3.93
N VAL A 181 -5.25 19.13 -3.95
CA VAL A 181 -4.46 19.86 -2.93
C VAL A 181 -4.85 21.34 -2.79
N LEU A 182 -5.55 21.91 -3.79
CA LEU A 182 -6.02 23.28 -3.78
C LEU A 182 -7.47 23.42 -3.27
N ALA A 183 -8.14 22.34 -2.88
CA ALA A 183 -9.55 22.34 -2.48
C ALA A 183 -9.87 23.39 -1.38
N PHE A 184 -8.94 23.64 -0.47
CA PHE A 184 -9.10 24.61 0.60
C PHE A 184 -8.52 25.99 0.30
N SER A 185 -7.52 26.08 -0.57
CA SER A 185 -6.80 27.34 -0.87
C SER A 185 -7.34 28.08 -2.10
N ARG A 186 -8.05 27.38 -2.98
CA ARG A 186 -8.56 27.96 -4.23
C ARG A 186 -9.56 29.09 -3.95
N GLY A 187 -9.19 30.32 -4.36
CA GLY A 187 -10.07 31.49 -4.26
C GLY A 187 -10.31 32.01 -2.86
N VAL A 188 -9.49 31.64 -1.87
CA VAL A 188 -9.61 32.14 -0.49
C VAL A 188 -8.34 32.85 -0.04
N SER A 189 -8.49 33.79 0.93
CA SER A 189 -7.35 34.49 1.55
C SER A 189 -6.49 33.54 2.39
N LYS A 190 -5.23 33.90 2.66
CA LYS A 190 -4.33 33.13 3.54
C LYS A 190 -4.92 32.93 4.94
N ASP A 191 -5.62 33.91 5.46
CA ASP A 191 -6.24 33.80 6.79
C ASP A 191 -7.43 32.85 6.79
N ALA A 192 -8.29 32.92 5.78
CA ALA A 192 -9.39 31.94 5.61
C ALA A 192 -8.90 30.52 5.42
N TYR A 193 -7.79 30.35 4.70
CA TYR A 193 -7.14 29.03 4.58
C TYR A 193 -6.60 28.53 5.92
N ARG A 194 -5.89 29.40 6.67
CA ARG A 194 -5.35 29.05 7.99
C ARG A 194 -6.46 28.65 8.97
N ASP A 195 -7.58 29.36 8.96
CA ASP A 195 -8.74 29.06 9.80
C ASP A 195 -9.40 27.72 9.39
N ALA A 196 -9.54 27.48 8.10
CA ALA A 196 -10.03 26.19 7.59
C ALA A 196 -9.12 25.05 8.01
N ARG A 197 -7.79 25.19 7.88
CA ARG A 197 -6.78 24.22 8.33
C ARG A 197 -6.92 23.93 9.81
N LYS A 198 -7.03 24.96 10.65
CA LYS A 198 -7.22 24.79 12.11
C LYS A 198 -8.52 24.03 12.42
N LYS A 199 -9.64 24.38 11.78
CA LYS A 199 -10.93 23.73 11.98
C LYS A 199 -10.88 22.24 11.58
N VAL A 200 -10.31 21.93 10.42
CA VAL A 200 -10.15 20.54 9.96
C VAL A 200 -9.27 19.77 10.93
N LYS A 201 -8.10 20.31 11.30
CA LYS A 201 -7.18 19.66 12.23
C LYS A 201 -7.83 19.38 13.59
N THR A 202 -8.56 20.36 14.14
CA THR A 202 -9.27 20.20 15.43
C THR A 202 -10.39 19.16 15.35
N ALA A 203 -11.13 19.13 14.24
CA ALA A 203 -12.26 18.23 14.08
C ALA A 203 -11.84 16.78 13.73
N THR A 204 -10.82 16.60 12.90
CA THR A 204 -10.50 15.32 12.27
C THR A 204 -9.11 14.78 12.59
N GLY A 205 -8.25 15.58 13.22
CA GLY A 205 -6.83 15.26 13.40
C GLY A 205 -5.95 15.49 12.16
N LEU A 206 -6.56 15.69 10.97
CA LEU A 206 -5.82 15.89 9.72
C LEU A 206 -5.28 17.30 9.58
N ASP A 207 -4.04 17.44 9.13
CA ASP A 207 -3.45 18.69 8.70
C ASP A 207 -3.48 18.79 7.16
N ILE A 208 -4.24 19.76 6.65
CA ILE A 208 -4.45 20.00 5.21
C ILE A 208 -3.40 20.98 4.64
N GLU A 209 -2.13 20.76 4.94
CA GLU A 209 -1.03 21.55 4.39
C GLU A 209 -0.92 21.51 2.87
#